data_473588147141470fc756ce6cf7f7ef9c
#
_entry.id   473588147141470fc756ce6cf7f7ef9c
#
_cell.length_a   1.000
_cell.length_b   1.000
_cell.length_c   1.000
_cell.angle_alpha   90.00
_cell.angle_beta   90.00
_cell.angle_gamma   90.00
#
_symmetry.space_group_name_H-M   'P 1'
#
loop_
_entity.id
_entity.type
_entity.pdbx_description
1 polymer ?
#
loop_
_entity_poly.entity_id
_entity_poly.type
_entity_poly.pdbx_seq_one_letter_code
_entity_poly.pdbx_strand_id
1 'polypeptide(L)'
;MKKISALLLAFVMILLCLSGCAANKKTTYTDKDNFEMKLYPNSENGEKFASGINAVQVILNTPNVEAGAGEIAIYRASDDELMVKYDMRLDGKKIFINTSKNPAFSQIIVNLPEDKCFESGESYYVTMDEDFIYVDDIKASTKAVEKGEWQFTIADYGYDGNIAEMPITYLVGSKISVPIKLGDNAARAVLLYDNVSVVKSDLREISENGTFELDTLSAGTATISVMFLDENGMYIETLGFTVTVK
;
A
#
# COMPACT_ATOMS: atom_id res chain seq x y z
N MET A 1 -42.31 52.64 -28.69
CA MET A 1 -40.95 52.35 -28.22
C MET A 1 -40.85 51.31 -27.05
N LYS A 2 -41.93 50.96 -26.33
CA LYS A 2 -41.87 50.00 -25.21
C LYS A 2 -41.85 48.48 -25.59
N LYS A 3 -42.24 48.14 -26.81
CA LYS A 3 -42.28 46.71 -27.26
C LYS A 3 -40.92 46.17 -27.78
N ILE A 4 -40.01 47.04 -28.20
CA ILE A 4 -38.69 46.67 -28.72
C ILE A 4 -37.73 46.31 -27.57
N SER A 5 -37.86 46.97 -26.42
CA SER A 5 -37.00 46.69 -25.23
C SER A 5 -37.24 45.31 -24.63
N ALA A 6 -38.51 44.82 -24.66
CA ALA A 6 -38.82 43.50 -24.09
C ALA A 6 -38.27 42.32 -24.97
N LEU A 7 -38.28 42.52 -26.31
CA LEU A 7 -37.78 41.50 -27.23
C LEU A 7 -36.24 41.39 -27.18
N LEU A 8 -35.56 42.55 -27.00
CA LEU A 8 -34.09 42.60 -26.84
C LEU A 8 -33.64 41.95 -25.53
N LEU A 9 -34.41 42.16 -24.44
CA LEU A 9 -34.09 41.55 -23.13
C LEU A 9 -34.30 40.04 -23.13
N ALA A 10 -35.34 39.55 -23.83
CA ALA A 10 -35.56 38.10 -24.00
C ALA A 10 -34.48 37.42 -24.83
N PHE A 11 -33.96 38.10 -25.85
CA PHE A 11 -32.88 37.56 -26.69
C PHE A 11 -31.55 37.50 -25.93
N VAL A 12 -31.26 38.47 -25.07
CA VAL A 12 -30.07 38.49 -24.20
C VAL A 12 -30.15 37.39 -23.13
N MET A 13 -31.33 37.14 -22.56
CA MET A 13 -31.49 36.04 -21.60
C MET A 13 -31.35 34.66 -22.26
N ILE A 14 -31.82 34.48 -23.49
CA ILE A 14 -31.64 33.21 -24.23
C ILE A 14 -30.16 32.98 -24.58
N LEU A 15 -29.42 34.03 -24.94
CA LEU A 15 -27.96 33.93 -25.18
C LEU A 15 -27.17 33.61 -23.88
N LEU A 16 -27.61 34.12 -22.72
CA LEU A 16 -27.00 33.80 -21.43
C LEU A 16 -27.30 32.39 -20.95
N CYS A 17 -28.45 31.80 -21.32
CA CYS A 17 -28.76 30.40 -21.04
C CYS A 17 -28.00 29.41 -21.94
N LEU A 18 -27.56 29.81 -23.13
CA LEU A 18 -26.77 28.98 -24.03
C LEU A 18 -25.27 28.97 -23.69
N SER A 19 -24.79 29.95 -22.91
CA SER A 19 -23.40 29.97 -22.44
C SER A 19 -23.18 29.18 -21.13
N GLY A 20 -24.22 28.61 -20.53
CA GLY A 20 -24.19 27.94 -19.23
C GLY A 20 -23.91 26.46 -19.25
N CYS A 21 -23.81 25.81 -20.41
CA CYS A 21 -23.37 24.42 -20.55
C CYS A 21 -21.94 24.36 -21.13
N ALA A 22 -20.98 25.00 -20.43
CA ALA A 22 -19.63 24.49 -20.52
C ALA A 22 -19.63 23.12 -19.85
N ALA A 23 -19.82 22.06 -20.64
CA ALA A 23 -19.54 20.71 -20.16
C ALA A 23 -18.14 20.79 -19.53
N ASN A 24 -18.04 20.49 -18.24
CA ASN A 24 -16.76 20.38 -17.55
C ASN A 24 -15.93 19.38 -18.34
N LYS A 25 -15.08 19.88 -19.22
CA LYS A 25 -14.22 19.04 -20.05
C LYS A 25 -13.28 18.35 -19.08
N LYS A 26 -13.49 17.06 -18.87
CA LYS A 26 -12.61 16.27 -18.00
C LYS A 26 -11.19 16.42 -18.50
N THR A 27 -10.27 16.80 -17.61
CA THR A 27 -8.86 16.93 -17.97
C THR A 27 -8.33 15.56 -18.31
N THR A 28 -7.68 15.40 -19.46
CA THR A 28 -6.97 14.19 -19.87
C THR A 28 -5.54 14.27 -19.35
N TYR A 29 -5.05 13.24 -18.68
CA TYR A 29 -3.72 13.18 -18.06
C TYR A 29 -2.76 12.27 -18.83
N THR A 30 -3.27 11.32 -19.60
CA THR A 30 -2.49 10.41 -20.43
C THR A 30 -3.22 10.08 -21.72
N ASP A 31 -2.54 9.51 -22.70
CA ASP A 31 -3.08 8.96 -23.93
C ASP A 31 -2.60 7.51 -24.11
N LYS A 32 -3.00 6.85 -25.20
CA LYS A 32 -2.67 5.44 -25.44
C LYS A 32 -1.17 5.16 -25.55
N ASP A 33 -0.40 6.14 -26.02
CA ASP A 33 1.04 6.00 -26.28
C ASP A 33 1.87 6.24 -25.00
N ASN A 34 1.30 6.99 -24.04
CA ASN A 34 1.94 7.36 -22.77
C ASN A 34 1.26 6.72 -21.55
N PHE A 35 0.30 5.83 -21.75
CA PHE A 35 -0.36 5.13 -20.66
C PHE A 35 0.59 4.12 -20.00
N GLU A 36 0.76 4.26 -18.69
CA GLU A 36 1.58 3.36 -17.87
C GLU A 36 0.74 2.66 -16.81
N MET A 37 0.93 1.35 -16.69
CA MET A 37 0.42 0.52 -15.61
C MET A 37 1.61 -0.15 -14.92
N LYS A 38 1.74 0.10 -13.60
CA LYS A 38 2.76 -0.55 -12.76
C LYS A 38 2.08 -1.46 -11.76
N LEU A 39 2.65 -2.63 -11.56
CA LEU A 39 2.19 -3.65 -10.62
C LEU A 39 3.13 -3.68 -9.42
N TYR A 40 2.60 -3.66 -8.20
CA TYR A 40 3.41 -3.64 -6.99
C TYR A 40 2.79 -4.53 -5.89
N PRO A 41 3.60 -5.32 -5.15
CA PRO A 41 5.00 -5.63 -5.44
C PRO A 41 5.16 -6.46 -6.73
N ASN A 42 6.26 -6.31 -7.47
CA ASN A 42 6.57 -7.13 -8.63
C ASN A 42 8.09 -7.34 -8.75
N SER A 43 8.55 -8.58 -8.71
CA SER A 43 9.97 -8.95 -8.70
C SER A 43 10.53 -9.06 -10.13
N GLU A 44 10.60 -7.95 -10.86
CA GLU A 44 11.14 -7.93 -12.23
C GLU A 44 12.61 -8.37 -12.32
N ASN A 45 13.40 -8.12 -11.25
CA ASN A 45 14.83 -8.39 -11.19
C ASN A 45 15.22 -9.34 -10.04
N GLY A 46 14.27 -10.12 -9.52
CA GLY A 46 14.50 -11.00 -8.37
C GLY A 46 14.51 -10.24 -7.04
N GLU A 47 13.99 -9.02 -7.01
CA GLU A 47 13.77 -8.24 -5.79
C GLU A 47 12.87 -9.00 -4.83
N LYS A 48 13.20 -8.92 -3.54
CA LYS A 48 12.37 -9.46 -2.47
C LYS A 48 11.73 -8.32 -1.71
N PHE A 49 10.48 -8.51 -1.34
CA PHE A 49 9.68 -7.50 -0.65
C PHE A 49 9.49 -7.85 0.82
N ALA A 50 9.22 -6.85 1.63
CA ALA A 50 9.10 -6.98 3.07
C ALA A 50 7.93 -7.85 3.51
N SER A 51 8.09 -8.54 4.62
CA SER A 51 7.08 -9.41 5.23
C SER A 51 5.87 -8.68 5.83
N GLY A 52 5.89 -7.36 5.93
CA GLY A 52 4.76 -6.56 6.42
C GLY A 52 3.75 -6.14 5.34
N ILE A 53 4.00 -6.47 4.07
CA ILE A 53 3.08 -6.19 2.98
C ILE A 53 1.87 -7.13 3.10
N ASN A 54 0.67 -6.55 3.12
CA ASN A 54 -0.60 -7.29 3.15
C ASN A 54 -1.52 -6.93 2.00
N ALA A 55 -1.00 -6.23 0.98
CA ALA A 55 -1.75 -5.77 -0.17
C ALA A 55 -0.91 -5.84 -1.45
N VAL A 56 -1.61 -5.98 -2.57
CA VAL A 56 -1.04 -5.74 -3.91
C VAL A 56 -1.67 -4.49 -4.51
N GLN A 57 -0.99 -3.84 -5.46
CA GLN A 57 -1.40 -2.55 -5.98
C GLN A 57 -1.20 -2.48 -7.49
N VAL A 58 -2.19 -1.91 -8.17
CA VAL A 58 -2.05 -1.45 -9.56
C VAL A 58 -1.93 0.07 -9.54
N ILE A 59 -0.88 0.62 -10.13
CA ILE A 59 -0.61 2.05 -10.18
C ILE A 59 -0.68 2.51 -11.64
N LEU A 60 -1.51 3.52 -11.89
CA LEU A 60 -1.76 4.07 -13.21
C LEU A 60 -1.38 5.55 -13.22
N ASN A 61 -0.83 6.04 -14.31
CA ASN A 61 -0.40 7.43 -14.48
C ASN A 61 -1.56 8.39 -14.82
N THR A 62 -2.76 8.10 -14.37
CA THR A 62 -3.95 8.94 -14.51
C THR A 62 -4.89 8.83 -13.32
N PRO A 63 -5.58 9.92 -12.91
CA PRO A 63 -6.64 9.85 -11.93
C PRO A 63 -8.02 9.49 -12.52
N ASN A 64 -8.13 9.38 -13.84
CA ASN A 64 -9.39 9.17 -14.53
C ASN A 64 -9.67 7.68 -14.75
N VAL A 65 -9.99 6.98 -13.67
CA VAL A 65 -10.27 5.55 -13.65
C VAL A 65 -11.66 5.26 -13.09
N GLU A 66 -12.24 4.15 -13.51
CA GLU A 66 -13.52 3.64 -13.03
C GLU A 66 -13.38 2.13 -12.75
N ALA A 67 -14.17 1.63 -11.81
CA ALA A 67 -14.24 0.20 -11.52
C ALA A 67 -14.74 -0.54 -12.76
N GLY A 68 -14.01 -1.53 -13.20
CA GLY A 68 -14.39 -2.40 -14.31
C GLY A 68 -15.23 -3.60 -13.85
N ALA A 69 -15.12 -4.71 -14.55
CA ALA A 69 -15.97 -5.91 -14.37
C ALA A 69 -15.17 -7.20 -14.20
N GLY A 70 -13.87 -7.12 -13.97
CA GLY A 70 -13.02 -8.30 -13.87
C GLY A 70 -12.75 -8.74 -12.44
N GLU A 71 -12.05 -9.86 -12.33
CA GLU A 71 -11.57 -10.41 -11.07
C GLU A 71 -10.07 -10.20 -10.93
N ILE A 72 -9.60 -10.13 -9.69
CA ILE A 72 -8.20 -10.22 -9.32
C ILE A 72 -8.02 -11.35 -8.32
N ALA A 73 -7.00 -12.15 -8.50
CA ALA A 73 -6.71 -13.28 -7.62
C ALA A 73 -5.22 -13.34 -7.28
N ILE A 74 -4.93 -13.67 -6.02
CA ILE A 74 -3.58 -13.82 -5.49
C ILE A 74 -3.39 -15.27 -5.09
N TYR A 75 -2.28 -15.87 -5.51
CA TYR A 75 -1.95 -17.27 -5.26
C TYR A 75 -0.57 -17.39 -4.63
N ARG A 76 -0.38 -18.39 -3.77
CA ARG A 76 0.95 -18.83 -3.36
C ARG A 76 1.59 -19.64 -4.50
N ALA A 77 2.83 -19.33 -4.85
CA ALA A 77 3.45 -19.90 -6.05
C ALA A 77 3.93 -21.35 -5.87
N SER A 78 4.19 -21.78 -4.63
CA SER A 78 4.71 -23.11 -4.31
C SER A 78 3.70 -24.24 -4.56
N ASP A 79 2.40 -23.97 -4.44
CA ASP A 79 1.34 -24.99 -4.50
C ASP A 79 0.06 -24.53 -5.21
N ASP A 80 0.07 -23.33 -5.80
CA ASP A 80 -1.09 -22.68 -6.42
C ASP A 80 -2.28 -22.48 -5.46
N GLU A 81 -2.04 -22.39 -4.12
CA GLU A 81 -3.09 -22.09 -3.16
C GLU A 81 -3.64 -20.69 -3.39
N LEU A 82 -4.96 -20.62 -3.54
CA LEU A 82 -5.67 -19.34 -3.65
C LEU A 82 -5.66 -18.62 -2.31
N MET A 83 -4.94 -17.51 -2.22
CA MET A 83 -4.94 -16.64 -1.05
C MET A 83 -6.21 -15.80 -0.97
N VAL A 84 -6.57 -15.14 -2.06
CA VAL A 84 -7.77 -14.32 -2.17
C VAL A 84 -8.18 -14.15 -3.63
N LYS A 85 -9.49 -13.98 -3.83
CA LYS A 85 -10.07 -13.61 -5.11
C LYS A 85 -11.17 -12.57 -4.87
N TYR A 86 -11.13 -11.48 -5.60
CA TYR A 86 -12.12 -10.42 -5.54
C TYR A 86 -12.64 -10.06 -6.93
N ASP A 87 -13.94 -9.86 -7.00
CA ASP A 87 -14.61 -9.24 -8.14
C ASP A 87 -14.70 -7.73 -7.91
N MET A 88 -14.28 -6.93 -8.88
CA MET A 88 -14.23 -5.47 -8.75
C MET A 88 -15.60 -4.86 -8.42
N ARG A 89 -16.68 -5.43 -8.93
CA ARG A 89 -18.04 -4.93 -8.71
C ARG A 89 -18.66 -5.41 -7.40
N LEU A 90 -18.37 -6.65 -7.01
CA LEU A 90 -18.98 -7.27 -5.83
C LEU A 90 -18.20 -6.95 -4.54
N ASP A 91 -16.90 -6.88 -4.63
CA ASP A 91 -16.00 -6.75 -3.50
C ASP A 91 -15.40 -5.33 -3.33
N GLY A 92 -15.97 -4.34 -3.96
CA GLY A 92 -15.46 -2.95 -3.98
C GLY A 92 -15.24 -2.29 -2.61
N LYS A 93 -15.68 -2.94 -1.50
CA LYS A 93 -15.31 -2.52 -0.14
C LYS A 93 -13.94 -3.02 0.31
N LYS A 94 -13.37 -4.01 -0.37
CA LYS A 94 -12.06 -4.61 -0.10
C LYS A 94 -11.00 -4.15 -1.09
N ILE A 95 -11.42 -3.45 -2.13
CA ILE A 95 -10.59 -2.85 -3.16
C ILE A 95 -10.71 -1.34 -3.00
N PHE A 96 -9.58 -0.67 -2.77
CA PHE A 96 -9.54 0.79 -2.57
C PHE A 96 -8.96 1.45 -3.80
N ILE A 97 -9.65 2.46 -4.32
CA ILE A 97 -9.16 3.29 -5.43
C ILE A 97 -8.84 4.68 -4.88
N ASN A 98 -7.56 5.00 -4.81
CA ASN A 98 -7.06 6.32 -4.48
C ASN A 98 -6.65 7.03 -5.75
N THR A 99 -7.03 8.30 -5.91
CA THR A 99 -6.66 9.10 -7.07
C THR A 99 -6.06 10.43 -6.67
N SER A 100 -5.06 10.90 -7.42
CA SER A 100 -4.47 12.22 -7.27
C SER A 100 -4.35 12.90 -8.63
N LYS A 101 -4.56 14.23 -8.66
CA LYS A 101 -4.43 15.04 -9.87
C LYS A 101 -3.06 15.73 -9.97
N ASN A 102 -2.33 15.81 -8.86
CA ASN A 102 -1.01 16.43 -8.83
C ASN A 102 -0.14 15.82 -7.71
N PRO A 103 0.80 14.88 -8.03
CA PRO A 103 0.98 14.28 -9.35
C PRO A 103 -0.25 13.48 -9.81
N ALA A 104 -0.41 13.31 -11.12
CA ALA A 104 -1.54 12.58 -11.68
C ALA A 104 -1.30 11.08 -11.58
N PHE A 105 -2.12 10.37 -10.77
CA PHE A 105 -2.08 8.92 -10.66
C PHE A 105 -3.38 8.34 -10.09
N SER A 106 -3.55 7.05 -10.28
CA SER A 106 -4.48 6.21 -9.52
C SER A 106 -3.73 5.04 -8.91
N GLN A 107 -4.13 4.66 -7.71
CA GLN A 107 -3.62 3.51 -6.98
C GLN A 107 -4.79 2.63 -6.58
N ILE A 108 -4.82 1.44 -7.12
CA ILE A 108 -5.83 0.44 -6.79
C ILE A 108 -5.18 -0.55 -5.84
N ILE A 109 -5.65 -0.59 -4.61
CA ILE A 109 -5.10 -1.38 -3.52
C ILE A 109 -6.04 -2.55 -3.25
N VAL A 110 -5.52 -3.75 -3.28
CA VAL A 110 -6.22 -5.01 -3.00
C VAL A 110 -5.60 -5.65 -1.77
N ASN A 111 -6.29 -5.58 -0.65
CA ASN A 111 -5.81 -6.11 0.62
C ASN A 111 -6.08 -7.62 0.73
N LEU A 112 -5.19 -8.35 1.40
CA LEU A 112 -5.50 -9.67 1.91
C LEU A 112 -6.61 -9.60 2.98
N PRO A 113 -7.38 -10.67 3.18
CA PRO A 113 -8.24 -10.81 4.36
C PRO A 113 -7.43 -10.68 5.66
N GLU A 114 -8.09 -10.23 6.74
CA GLU A 114 -7.43 -10.00 8.05
C GLU A 114 -6.79 -11.26 8.65
N ASP A 115 -7.28 -12.44 8.28
CA ASP A 115 -6.79 -13.74 8.73
C ASP A 115 -5.67 -14.31 7.84
N LYS A 116 -5.24 -13.58 6.80
CA LYS A 116 -4.18 -13.98 5.88
C LYS A 116 -3.07 -12.95 5.83
N CYS A 117 -1.85 -13.44 5.63
CA CYS A 117 -0.65 -12.62 5.38
C CYS A 117 0.23 -13.28 4.33
N PHE A 118 1.11 -12.50 3.74
CA PHE A 118 2.20 -13.05 2.95
C PHE A 118 3.29 -13.57 3.89
N GLU A 119 3.66 -14.83 3.71
CA GLU A 119 4.62 -15.52 4.57
C GLU A 119 6.07 -15.24 4.13
N SER A 120 6.95 -15.08 5.10
CA SER A 120 8.38 -14.88 4.90
C SER A 120 9.01 -16.03 4.09
N GLY A 121 9.82 -15.69 3.10
CA GLY A 121 10.49 -16.66 2.21
C GLY A 121 9.61 -17.20 1.08
N GLU A 122 8.29 -17.00 1.12
CA GLU A 122 7.36 -17.51 0.11
C GLU A 122 7.23 -16.56 -1.09
N SER A 123 6.89 -17.16 -2.22
CA SER A 123 6.61 -16.44 -3.46
C SER A 123 5.12 -16.48 -3.80
N TYR A 124 4.65 -15.41 -4.40
CA TYR A 124 3.26 -15.25 -4.80
C TYR A 124 3.16 -14.78 -6.24
N TYR A 125 2.03 -15.06 -6.87
CA TYR A 125 1.68 -14.45 -8.15
C TYR A 125 0.25 -13.93 -8.13
N VAL A 126 0.01 -12.96 -8.97
CA VAL A 126 -1.30 -12.31 -9.12
C VAL A 126 -1.77 -12.50 -10.55
N THR A 127 -3.05 -12.80 -10.72
CA THR A 127 -3.75 -12.73 -12.00
C THR A 127 -4.82 -11.65 -11.94
N MET A 128 -5.07 -10.99 -13.05
CA MET A 128 -6.08 -9.94 -13.16
C MET A 128 -6.75 -10.05 -14.52
N ASP A 129 -8.07 -10.06 -14.53
CA ASP A 129 -8.83 -10.12 -15.77
C ASP A 129 -8.65 -8.85 -16.61
N GLU A 130 -8.80 -8.99 -17.92
CA GLU A 130 -9.14 -7.85 -18.78
C GLU A 130 -10.41 -7.20 -18.22
N ASP A 131 -10.55 -5.91 -18.34
CA ASP A 131 -11.69 -5.15 -17.83
C ASP A 131 -11.75 -4.95 -16.29
N PHE A 132 -10.73 -5.31 -15.54
CA PHE A 132 -10.71 -5.06 -14.10
C PHE A 132 -10.80 -3.55 -13.77
N ILE A 133 -10.13 -2.69 -14.55
CA ILE A 133 -10.17 -1.24 -14.42
C ILE A 133 -10.41 -0.60 -15.79
N TYR A 134 -11.38 0.30 -15.87
CA TYR A 134 -11.58 1.14 -17.05
C TYR A 134 -10.83 2.46 -16.89
N VAL A 135 -10.09 2.85 -17.93
CA VAL A 135 -9.28 4.08 -17.98
C VAL A 135 -9.91 5.06 -18.97
N ASP A 136 -10.55 6.09 -18.43
CA ASP A 136 -11.34 7.02 -19.22
C ASP A 136 -10.50 7.86 -20.21
N ASP A 137 -9.25 8.16 -19.87
CA ASP A 137 -8.36 8.95 -20.72
C ASP A 137 -8.07 8.25 -22.05
N ILE A 138 -7.89 6.95 -22.04
CA ILE A 138 -7.59 6.15 -23.23
C ILE A 138 -8.80 5.43 -23.82
N LYS A 139 -9.97 5.56 -23.16
CA LYS A 139 -11.24 4.89 -23.54
C LYS A 139 -11.08 3.39 -23.71
N ALA A 140 -10.39 2.76 -22.77
CA ALA A 140 -10.11 1.32 -22.76
C ALA A 140 -9.98 0.80 -21.34
N SER A 141 -10.13 -0.50 -21.18
CA SER A 141 -9.81 -1.23 -19.96
C SER A 141 -8.33 -1.54 -19.86
N THR A 142 -7.88 -1.87 -18.65
CA THR A 142 -6.55 -2.47 -18.43
C THR A 142 -6.48 -3.83 -19.13
N LYS A 143 -5.27 -4.25 -19.48
CA LYS A 143 -5.02 -5.58 -20.02
C LYS A 143 -5.15 -6.61 -18.91
N ALA A 144 -5.44 -7.86 -19.28
CA ALA A 144 -5.27 -8.99 -18.39
C ALA A 144 -3.82 -9.11 -17.92
N VAL A 145 -3.65 -9.66 -16.72
CA VAL A 145 -2.35 -10.06 -16.17
C VAL A 145 -2.39 -11.57 -15.95
N GLU A 146 -1.60 -12.27 -16.72
CA GLU A 146 -1.53 -13.74 -16.69
C GLU A 146 -0.55 -14.24 -15.64
N LYS A 147 -0.68 -15.54 -15.29
CA LYS A 147 0.26 -16.20 -14.39
C LYS A 147 1.70 -16.05 -14.92
N GLY A 148 2.58 -15.47 -14.11
CA GLY A 148 3.98 -15.24 -14.44
C GLY A 148 4.34 -13.82 -14.81
N GLU A 149 3.35 -12.95 -15.11
CA GLU A 149 3.60 -11.55 -15.43
C GLU A 149 3.67 -10.67 -14.18
N TRP A 150 3.00 -11.09 -13.11
CA TRP A 150 3.04 -10.39 -11.82
C TRP A 150 3.39 -11.37 -10.73
N GLN A 151 4.66 -11.40 -10.35
CA GLN A 151 5.20 -12.28 -9.31
C GLN A 151 6.03 -11.49 -8.32
N PHE A 152 6.04 -11.93 -7.08
CA PHE A 152 6.91 -11.36 -6.06
C PHE A 152 7.26 -12.39 -4.99
N THR A 153 8.39 -12.19 -4.36
CA THR A 153 8.87 -13.02 -3.25
C THR A 153 8.97 -12.17 -2.01
N ILE A 154 8.45 -12.69 -0.91
CA ILE A 154 8.64 -12.06 0.39
C ILE A 154 10.04 -12.42 0.89
N ALA A 155 10.77 -11.41 1.32
CA ALA A 155 12.09 -11.63 1.89
C ALA A 155 11.97 -12.48 3.15
N ASP A 156 12.86 -13.43 3.28
CA ASP A 156 13.09 -14.08 4.55
C ASP A 156 13.99 -13.16 5.40
N TYR A 157 13.36 -12.19 6.01
CA TYR A 157 14.03 -11.42 7.06
C TYR A 157 14.06 -12.28 8.31
N GLY A 158 14.98 -13.25 8.29
CA GLY A 158 15.18 -14.11 9.43
C GLY A 158 15.45 -13.25 10.67
N TYR A 159 14.47 -13.14 11.53
CA TYR A 159 14.73 -12.86 12.92
C TYR A 159 15.50 -14.06 13.45
N ASP A 160 16.79 -13.88 13.74
CA ASP A 160 17.50 -14.73 14.68
C ASP A 160 17.04 -14.39 16.11
N GLY A 161 15.80 -14.51 16.36
CA GLY A 161 15.09 -14.23 17.59
C GLY A 161 13.63 -14.17 17.22
N ASN A 162 12.94 -15.25 17.46
CA ASN A 162 11.50 -15.33 17.22
C ASN A 162 10.84 -14.29 18.13
N ILE A 163 10.34 -13.16 17.59
CA ILE A 163 9.59 -12.17 18.38
C ILE A 163 8.42 -12.83 19.09
N ALA A 164 7.81 -13.86 18.49
CA ALA A 164 6.77 -14.64 19.14
C ALA A 164 7.25 -15.40 20.41
N GLU A 165 8.55 -15.59 20.55
CA GLU A 165 9.16 -16.21 21.75
C GLU A 165 9.70 -15.18 22.75
N MET A 166 9.67 -13.88 22.44
CA MET A 166 10.07 -12.85 23.39
C MET A 166 9.10 -12.84 24.59
N PRO A 167 9.63 -12.72 25.83
CA PRO A 167 8.77 -12.52 26.97
C PRO A 167 7.90 -11.28 26.78
N ILE A 168 6.61 -11.39 27.00
CA ILE A 168 5.66 -10.27 26.94
C ILE A 168 5.51 -9.55 28.29
N THR A 169 6.11 -10.08 29.36
CA THR A 169 6.05 -9.53 30.72
C THR A 169 7.45 -9.33 31.26
N TYR A 170 7.74 -8.14 31.75
CA TYR A 170 9.01 -7.73 32.34
C TYR A 170 8.78 -7.09 33.70
N LEU A 171 9.82 -7.07 34.55
CA LEU A 171 9.81 -6.33 35.81
C LEU A 171 10.36 -4.92 35.62
N VAL A 172 9.91 -3.96 36.41
CA VAL A 172 10.50 -2.64 36.47
C VAL A 172 12.00 -2.75 36.83
N GLY A 173 12.83 -2.02 36.11
CA GLY A 173 14.28 -2.05 36.27
C GLY A 173 14.98 -3.19 35.52
N SER A 174 14.23 -4.02 34.78
CA SER A 174 14.85 -4.99 33.85
C SER A 174 15.16 -4.39 32.49
N LYS A 175 15.82 -5.17 31.62
CA LYS A 175 16.06 -4.81 30.22
C LYS A 175 15.28 -5.69 29.28
N ILE A 176 14.81 -5.08 28.20
CA ILE A 176 14.20 -5.75 27.05
C ILE A 176 15.25 -5.74 25.95
N SER A 177 15.72 -6.90 25.55
CA SER A 177 16.68 -7.05 24.45
C SER A 177 15.96 -7.47 23.18
N VAL A 178 16.04 -6.65 22.13
CA VAL A 178 15.43 -6.89 20.82
C VAL A 178 16.53 -7.14 19.81
N PRO A 179 16.90 -8.40 19.54
CA PRO A 179 17.92 -8.74 18.56
C PRO A 179 17.44 -8.40 17.16
N ILE A 180 18.31 -7.79 16.36
CA ILE A 180 18.01 -7.36 15.00
C ILE A 180 19.00 -7.99 14.04
N LYS A 181 18.47 -8.60 12.99
CA LYS A 181 19.21 -9.02 11.81
C LYS A 181 18.64 -8.25 10.61
N LEU A 182 19.50 -7.49 9.96
CA LEU A 182 19.13 -6.80 8.72
C LEU A 182 19.06 -7.84 7.59
N GLY A 183 17.95 -7.88 6.89
CA GLY A 183 17.77 -8.68 5.68
C GLY A 183 18.51 -8.07 4.48
N ASP A 184 18.50 -8.79 3.37
CA ASP A 184 19.28 -8.46 2.16
C ASP A 184 19.03 -7.05 1.60
N ASN A 185 17.82 -6.50 1.81
CA ASN A 185 17.43 -5.18 1.29
C ASN A 185 17.34 -4.10 2.41
N ALA A 186 17.56 -4.47 3.68
CA ALA A 186 17.48 -3.54 4.78
C ALA A 186 18.88 -2.97 5.07
N ALA A 187 19.03 -1.65 4.95
CA ALA A 187 20.28 -0.95 5.29
C ALA A 187 20.30 -0.51 6.75
N ARG A 188 19.14 -0.35 7.39
CA ARG A 188 19.03 0.07 8.78
C ARG A 188 17.70 -0.32 9.41
N ALA A 189 17.72 -0.40 10.75
CA ALA A 189 16.52 -0.58 11.57
C ALA A 189 16.38 0.60 12.55
N VAL A 190 15.13 1.06 12.72
CA VAL A 190 14.77 2.19 13.61
C VAL A 190 13.81 1.70 14.67
N LEU A 191 14.15 1.93 15.93
CA LEU A 191 13.36 1.57 17.09
C LEU A 191 12.33 2.67 17.41
N LEU A 192 11.07 2.28 17.51
CA LEU A 192 9.96 3.12 17.91
C LEU A 192 9.25 2.50 19.12
N TYR A 193 8.68 3.30 19.99
CA TYR A 193 7.78 2.86 21.06
C TYR A 193 6.82 3.97 21.46
N ASP A 194 5.63 3.59 21.90
CA ASP A 194 4.53 4.52 22.17
C ASP A 194 4.53 5.09 23.60
N ASN A 195 5.19 4.41 24.56
CA ASN A 195 5.10 4.78 25.97
C ASN A 195 6.49 4.97 26.60
N VAL A 196 7.01 6.19 26.47
CA VAL A 196 8.34 6.59 26.99
C VAL A 196 8.43 6.61 28.52
N SER A 197 7.31 6.55 29.24
CA SER A 197 7.33 6.44 30.71
C SER A 197 7.47 4.99 31.19
N VAL A 198 7.15 4.02 30.34
CA VAL A 198 7.23 2.58 30.64
C VAL A 198 8.56 1.99 30.17
N VAL A 199 8.98 2.35 28.94
CA VAL A 199 10.24 1.85 28.37
C VAL A 199 11.06 3.00 27.76
N LYS A 200 12.39 2.84 27.76
CA LYS A 200 13.29 3.80 27.13
C LYS A 200 14.51 3.07 26.53
N SER A 201 14.96 3.52 25.37
CA SER A 201 16.22 3.13 24.76
C SER A 201 17.05 4.36 24.43
N ASP A 202 18.37 4.27 24.66
CA ASP A 202 19.32 5.30 24.24
C ASP A 202 19.70 5.14 22.76
N LEU A 203 19.62 3.91 22.23
CA LEU A 203 19.88 3.59 20.84
C LEU A 203 18.54 3.52 20.05
N ARG A 204 18.44 4.29 18.98
CA ARG A 204 17.22 4.40 18.17
C ARG A 204 17.35 3.87 16.76
N GLU A 205 18.58 3.70 16.30
CA GLU A 205 18.86 3.25 14.94
C GLU A 205 20.12 2.40 14.91
N ILE A 206 20.12 1.35 14.12
CA ILE A 206 21.30 0.52 13.82
C ILE A 206 21.37 0.29 12.30
N SER A 207 22.59 0.24 11.76
CA SER A 207 22.88 0.00 10.34
C SER A 207 23.62 -1.30 10.09
N GLU A 208 23.70 -2.15 11.10
CA GLU A 208 24.28 -3.50 11.04
C GLU A 208 23.51 -4.43 11.97
N ASN A 209 23.74 -5.72 11.89
CA ASN A 209 23.14 -6.67 12.82
C ASN A 209 23.53 -6.32 14.25
N GLY A 210 22.54 -6.31 15.15
CA GLY A 210 22.77 -5.87 16.52
C GLY A 210 21.58 -6.11 17.42
N THR A 211 21.53 -5.40 18.56
CA THR A 211 20.44 -5.53 19.53
C THR A 211 20.02 -4.15 20.00
N PHE A 212 18.73 -3.87 19.99
CA PHE A 212 18.19 -2.75 20.76
C PHE A 212 17.98 -3.16 22.21
N GLU A 213 18.50 -2.38 23.12
CA GLU A 213 18.26 -2.53 24.55
C GLU A 213 17.30 -1.44 25.03
N LEU A 214 16.23 -1.84 25.72
CA LEU A 214 15.29 -0.90 26.33
C LEU A 214 15.28 -1.13 27.84
N ASP A 215 15.40 -0.08 28.61
CA ASP A 215 15.20 -0.10 30.06
C ASP A 215 13.70 -0.04 30.39
N THR A 216 13.25 -0.84 31.33
CA THR A 216 11.89 -0.78 31.86
C THR A 216 11.85 0.18 33.06
N LEU A 217 11.10 1.28 32.93
CA LEU A 217 11.12 2.40 33.86
C LEU A 217 10.01 2.37 34.90
N SER A 218 8.79 1.98 34.49
CA SER A 218 7.64 1.93 35.36
C SER A 218 6.65 0.85 34.93
N ALA A 219 5.76 0.45 35.81
CA ALA A 219 4.70 -0.50 35.50
C ALA A 219 3.73 0.10 34.44
N GLY A 220 3.30 -0.72 33.49
CA GLY A 220 2.41 -0.32 32.40
C GLY A 220 2.57 -1.20 31.17
N THR A 221 2.01 -0.75 30.07
CA THR A 221 2.16 -1.39 28.76
C THR A 221 2.85 -0.45 27.78
N ALA A 222 3.66 -1.01 26.89
CA ALA A 222 4.26 -0.30 25.77
C ALA A 222 4.23 -1.16 24.51
N THR A 223 3.89 -0.56 23.37
CA THR A 223 4.08 -1.16 22.06
C THR A 223 5.45 -0.77 21.55
N ILE A 224 6.27 -1.75 21.24
CA ILE A 224 7.60 -1.59 20.67
C ILE A 224 7.51 -1.96 19.19
N SER A 225 8.07 -1.13 18.32
CA SER A 225 8.10 -1.36 16.88
C SER A 225 9.51 -1.15 16.35
N VAL A 226 9.92 -2.02 15.45
CA VAL A 226 11.17 -1.89 14.71
C VAL A 226 10.85 -1.70 13.24
N MET A 227 11.21 -0.56 12.71
CA MET A 227 11.00 -0.18 11.31
C MET A 227 12.29 -0.40 10.52
N PHE A 228 12.21 -1.16 9.44
CA PHE A 228 13.33 -1.41 8.53
C PHE A 228 13.27 -0.46 7.33
N LEU A 229 14.42 0.06 6.95
CA LEU A 229 14.59 1.01 5.85
C LEU A 229 15.70 0.52 4.91
N ASP A 230 15.55 0.79 3.61
CA ASP A 230 16.59 0.55 2.62
C ASP A 230 17.73 1.60 2.68
N GLU A 231 18.71 1.49 1.79
CA GLU A 231 19.83 2.43 1.66
C GLU A 231 19.41 3.87 1.32
N ASN A 232 18.24 4.04 0.68
CA ASN A 232 17.67 5.34 0.32
C ASN A 232 16.79 5.92 1.44
N GLY A 233 16.60 5.17 2.54
CA GLY A 233 15.72 5.54 3.63
C GLY A 233 14.24 5.27 3.34
N MET A 234 13.95 4.47 2.33
CA MET A 234 12.57 4.06 2.03
C MET A 234 12.13 2.95 2.97
N TYR A 235 10.88 3.02 3.37
CA TYR A 235 10.24 2.04 4.24
C TYR A 235 10.21 0.66 3.57
N ILE A 236 10.61 -0.35 4.33
CA ILE A 236 10.54 -1.75 3.95
C ILE A 236 9.44 -2.45 4.77
N GLU A 237 9.61 -2.48 6.11
CA GLU A 237 8.76 -3.25 7.01
C GLU A 237 8.74 -2.63 8.41
N THR A 238 7.69 -2.93 9.18
CA THR A 238 7.65 -2.68 10.62
C THR A 238 7.20 -3.94 11.35
N LEU A 239 7.97 -4.33 12.34
CA LEU A 239 7.65 -5.40 13.27
C LEU A 239 7.28 -4.78 14.61
N GLY A 240 6.17 -5.24 15.19
CA GLY A 240 5.67 -4.68 16.43
C GLY A 240 5.20 -5.75 17.41
N PHE A 241 5.43 -5.50 18.71
CA PHE A 241 4.93 -6.33 19.80
C PHE A 241 4.62 -5.48 21.04
N THR A 242 3.70 -5.94 21.86
CA THR A 242 3.32 -5.25 23.09
C THR A 242 3.92 -5.94 24.29
N VAL A 243 4.56 -5.17 25.17
CA VAL A 243 5.10 -5.65 26.45
C VAL A 243 4.32 -5.09 27.63
N THR A 244 4.24 -5.86 28.69
CA THR A 244 3.70 -5.44 29.99
C THR A 244 4.85 -5.40 31.01
N VAL A 245 5.03 -4.27 31.65
CA VAL A 245 5.99 -4.09 32.76
C VAL A 245 5.21 -4.08 34.09
N LYS A 246 5.66 -4.87 35.05
CA LYS A 246 5.04 -5.04 36.38
C LYS A 246 5.98 -4.64 37.49
#